data_8313b6a100042c142be9110d1385ded6
#
_entry.id   8313b6a100042c142be9110d1385ded6
#
_cell.length_a   1.000
_cell.length_b   1.000
_cell.length_c   1.000
_cell.angle_alpha   90.00
_cell.angle_beta   90.00
_cell.angle_gamma   90.00
#
_symmetry.space_group_name_H-M   'P 1'
#
loop_
_entity.id
_entity.type
_entity.pdbx_description
1 polymer ?
#
loop_
_entity_poly.entity_id
_entity_poly.type
_entity_poly.pdbx_seq_one_letter_code
_entity_poly.pdbx_strand_id
1 'polypeptide(L)'
;MAQWVLSIPKGRARETEAHRMNLHQRRQLIEIVRQQFRLDWQGIHGVPHWGRVRWNGLAMARVNGAREDVVELFAFLHDSQRFHDGTDREHGARAADYTLELNREVLALDRPGLELLAYAVRHHSDGLLEADITVQTCWDADRLDLGRVGKTPRVEKLCTEEARDPVLLDLAYRRSLKG
;
A
#
# COMPACT_ATOMS: atom_id res chain seq x y z
N MET A 1 -18.87 -4.80 -32.69
CA MET A 1 -18.16 -5.67 -31.71
C MET A 1 -16.68 -5.64 -32.04
N ALA A 2 -15.91 -4.85 -31.33
CA ALA A 2 -14.45 -4.76 -31.53
C ALA A 2 -13.77 -5.51 -30.38
N GLN A 3 -13.11 -6.62 -30.70
CA GLN A 3 -12.27 -7.40 -29.78
C GLN A 3 -10.98 -6.64 -29.54
N TRP A 4 -10.79 -6.10 -28.33
CA TRP A 4 -9.50 -5.60 -27.85
C TRP A 4 -8.67 -6.80 -27.35
N VAL A 5 -7.82 -7.36 -28.21
CA VAL A 5 -6.76 -8.28 -27.78
C VAL A 5 -5.59 -7.41 -27.29
N LEU A 6 -5.46 -7.30 -25.96
CA LEU A 6 -4.31 -6.66 -25.32
C LEU A 6 -3.07 -7.53 -25.56
N SER A 7 -2.21 -7.09 -26.48
CA SER A 7 -0.89 -7.68 -26.70
C SER A 7 0.05 -7.17 -25.60
N ILE A 8 0.29 -7.97 -24.59
CA ILE A 8 1.25 -7.68 -23.50
C ILE A 8 2.67 -7.91 -24.08
N PRO A 9 3.57 -6.91 -24.03
CA PRO A 9 4.95 -7.10 -24.45
C PRO A 9 5.65 -8.12 -23.55
N LYS A 10 6.14 -9.23 -24.14
CA LYS A 10 6.76 -10.36 -23.42
C LYS A 10 8.06 -10.03 -22.66
N GLY A 11 8.61 -8.83 -22.77
CA GLY A 11 9.84 -8.41 -22.08
C GLY A 11 9.59 -7.88 -20.65
N ARG A 12 8.47 -7.21 -20.39
CA ARG A 12 8.16 -6.60 -19.08
C ARG A 12 7.75 -7.61 -17.99
N ALA A 13 7.21 -8.75 -18.38
CA ALA A 13 6.74 -9.76 -17.42
C ALA A 13 7.87 -10.47 -16.65
N ARG A 14 9.08 -10.57 -17.20
CA ARG A 14 10.21 -11.26 -16.55
C ARG A 14 10.93 -10.40 -15.50
N GLU A 15 10.96 -9.07 -15.66
CA GLU A 15 11.59 -8.17 -14.67
C GLU A 15 10.71 -7.96 -13.44
N THR A 16 9.39 -8.03 -13.58
CA THR A 16 8.44 -7.87 -12.47
C THR A 16 8.35 -9.10 -11.56
N GLU A 17 8.66 -10.31 -12.03
CA GLU A 17 8.66 -11.52 -11.19
C GLU A 17 9.84 -11.58 -10.21
N ALA A 18 10.99 -11.01 -10.57
CA ALA A 18 12.22 -11.08 -9.75
C ALA A 18 12.16 -10.26 -8.45
N HIS A 19 11.22 -9.31 -8.31
CA HIS A 19 11.12 -8.42 -7.16
C HIS A 19 9.90 -8.67 -6.26
N ARG A 20 9.03 -9.61 -6.62
CA ARG A 20 7.87 -9.95 -5.77
C ARG A 20 8.27 -10.83 -4.60
N MET A 21 7.85 -10.44 -3.39
CA MET A 21 7.97 -11.32 -2.23
C MET A 21 7.26 -12.65 -2.48
N ASN A 22 7.95 -13.75 -2.25
CA ASN A 22 7.32 -15.05 -2.19
C ASN A 22 6.49 -15.22 -0.91
N LEU A 23 5.70 -16.27 -0.82
CA LEU A 23 4.80 -16.52 0.32
C LEU A 23 5.56 -16.65 1.65
N HIS A 24 6.75 -17.23 1.64
CA HIS A 24 7.58 -17.41 2.84
C HIS A 24 8.08 -16.06 3.35
N GLN A 25 8.65 -15.23 2.49
CA GLN A 25 9.13 -13.88 2.83
C GLN A 25 8.00 -13.01 3.37
N ARG A 26 6.81 -13.07 2.75
CA ARG A 26 5.64 -12.33 3.24
C ARG A 26 5.23 -12.76 4.65
N ARG A 27 5.18 -14.07 4.92
CA ARG A 27 4.88 -14.60 6.26
C ARG A 27 5.91 -14.15 7.29
N GLN A 28 7.18 -14.21 6.95
CA GLN A 28 8.27 -13.76 7.80
C GLN A 28 8.15 -12.28 8.13
N LEU A 29 7.91 -11.42 7.13
CA LEU A 29 7.70 -9.99 7.35
C LEU A 29 6.51 -9.72 8.27
N ILE A 30 5.36 -10.36 8.00
CA ILE A 30 4.15 -10.18 8.82
C ILE A 30 4.42 -10.60 10.27
N GLU A 31 5.16 -11.69 10.50
CA GLU A 31 5.49 -12.14 11.86
C GLU A 31 6.44 -11.17 12.57
N ILE A 32 7.45 -10.64 11.88
CA ILE A 32 8.35 -9.62 12.42
C ILE A 32 7.57 -8.36 12.83
N VAL A 33 6.68 -7.88 11.94
CA VAL A 33 5.85 -6.72 12.24
C VAL A 33 4.91 -6.99 13.42
N ARG A 34 4.33 -8.20 13.48
CA ARG A 34 3.41 -8.60 14.56
C ARG A 34 4.04 -8.52 15.94
N GLN A 35 5.31 -8.94 16.07
CA GLN A 35 6.00 -8.98 17.36
C GLN A 35 6.16 -7.61 18.02
N GLN A 36 6.11 -6.53 17.27
CA GLN A 36 6.25 -5.16 17.75
C GLN A 36 5.00 -4.28 17.54
N PHE A 37 3.98 -4.80 16.86
CA PHE A 37 2.74 -4.07 16.63
C PHE A 37 2.00 -3.85 17.94
N ARG A 38 1.63 -2.60 18.24
CA ARG A 38 1.15 -2.18 19.56
C ARG A 38 -0.36 -2.10 19.67
N LEU A 39 -1.07 -2.15 18.53
CA LEU A 39 -2.53 -2.00 18.50
C LEU A 39 -3.21 -3.37 18.38
N ASP A 40 -4.53 -3.37 18.37
CA ASP A 40 -5.29 -4.57 18.08
C ASP A 40 -4.95 -5.08 16.66
N TRP A 41 -4.44 -6.30 16.61
CA TRP A 41 -4.05 -6.97 15.37
C TRP A 41 -5.20 -7.11 14.37
N GLN A 42 -6.44 -7.21 14.87
CA GLN A 42 -7.67 -7.27 14.08
C GLN A 42 -8.40 -5.92 14.03
N GLY A 43 -7.82 -4.89 14.59
CA GLY A 43 -8.40 -3.54 14.65
C GLY A 43 -8.34 -2.76 13.35
N ILE A 44 -8.80 -1.52 13.41
CA ILE A 44 -8.94 -0.62 12.25
C ILE A 44 -7.62 -0.24 11.58
N HIS A 45 -6.47 -0.40 12.26
CA HIS A 45 -5.12 -0.19 11.71
C HIS A 45 -4.32 -1.51 11.61
N GLY A 46 -4.98 -2.66 11.85
CA GLY A 46 -4.37 -3.99 11.83
C GLY A 46 -4.46 -4.71 10.49
N VAL A 47 -4.28 -6.02 10.53
CA VAL A 47 -4.18 -6.90 9.35
C VAL A 47 -5.36 -6.82 8.39
N PRO A 48 -6.64 -6.70 8.84
CA PRO A 48 -7.75 -6.56 7.91
C PRO A 48 -7.61 -5.32 7.02
N HIS A 49 -7.19 -4.18 7.58
CA HIS A 49 -6.87 -2.96 6.86
C HIS A 49 -5.71 -3.17 5.87
N TRP A 50 -4.60 -3.73 6.33
CA TRP A 50 -3.43 -4.00 5.47
C TRP A 50 -3.77 -4.89 4.27
N GLY A 51 -4.61 -5.90 4.48
CA GLY A 51 -5.11 -6.76 3.41
C GLY A 51 -5.90 -6.01 2.34
N ARG A 52 -6.77 -5.07 2.76
CA ARG A 52 -7.56 -4.23 1.84
C ARG A 52 -6.69 -3.21 1.11
N VAL A 53 -5.75 -2.56 1.81
CA VAL A 53 -4.76 -1.64 1.21
C VAL A 53 -3.94 -2.38 0.16
N ARG A 54 -3.40 -3.56 0.49
CA ARG A 54 -2.67 -4.40 -0.45
C ARG A 54 -3.49 -4.73 -1.71
N TRP A 55 -4.75 -5.12 -1.52
CA TRP A 55 -5.62 -5.46 -2.64
C TRP A 55 -5.89 -4.24 -3.52
N ASN A 56 -6.24 -3.10 -2.93
CA ASN A 56 -6.48 -1.85 -3.65
C ASN A 56 -5.23 -1.43 -4.45
N GLY A 57 -4.08 -1.39 -3.78
CA GLY A 57 -2.82 -0.97 -4.38
C GLY A 57 -2.38 -1.85 -5.53
N LEU A 58 -2.40 -3.18 -5.36
CA LEU A 58 -2.02 -4.11 -6.42
C LEU A 58 -2.99 -4.11 -7.60
N ALA A 59 -4.29 -3.84 -7.38
CA ALA A 59 -5.25 -3.69 -8.47
C ALA A 59 -4.90 -2.48 -9.36
N MET A 60 -4.54 -1.34 -8.76
CA MET A 60 -4.11 -0.14 -9.47
C MET A 60 -2.74 -0.31 -10.13
N ALA A 61 -1.75 -0.85 -9.40
CA ALA A 61 -0.38 -0.99 -9.88
C ALA A 61 -0.27 -1.80 -11.18
N ARG A 62 -1.12 -2.82 -11.36
CA ARG A 62 -1.19 -3.63 -12.59
C ARG A 62 -1.61 -2.83 -13.83
N VAL A 63 -2.29 -1.72 -13.65
CA VAL A 63 -2.81 -0.87 -14.72
C VAL A 63 -1.87 0.30 -14.99
N ASN A 64 -1.44 1.01 -13.93
CA ASN A 64 -0.68 2.26 -14.06
C ASN A 64 0.83 2.10 -14.08
N GLY A 65 1.35 0.87 -13.89
CA GLY A 65 2.77 0.58 -13.95
C GLY A 65 3.56 0.94 -12.68
N ALA A 66 2.87 1.22 -11.56
CA ALA A 66 3.49 1.35 -10.25
C ALA A 66 4.25 0.06 -9.85
N ARG A 67 5.29 0.18 -9.05
CA ARG A 67 6.09 -0.95 -8.56
C ARG A 67 5.28 -1.79 -7.57
N GLU A 68 4.85 -2.98 -8.01
CA GLU A 68 4.03 -3.88 -7.19
C GLU A 68 4.73 -4.34 -5.90
N ASP A 69 6.05 -4.51 -5.90
CA ASP A 69 6.85 -4.85 -4.73
C ASP A 69 6.78 -3.75 -3.66
N VAL A 70 6.94 -2.49 -4.06
CA VAL A 70 6.83 -1.31 -3.16
C VAL A 70 5.40 -1.18 -2.62
N VAL A 71 4.39 -1.30 -3.47
CA VAL A 71 2.97 -1.19 -3.09
C VAL A 71 2.58 -2.30 -2.11
N GLU A 72 3.06 -3.54 -2.31
CA GLU A 72 2.80 -4.64 -1.38
C GLU A 72 3.44 -4.39 -0.01
N LEU A 73 4.70 -3.94 0.03
CA LEU A 73 5.41 -3.63 1.27
C LEU A 73 4.79 -2.45 2.01
N PHE A 74 4.38 -1.41 1.29
CA PHE A 74 3.67 -0.27 1.86
C PHE A 74 2.44 -0.72 2.65
N ALA A 75 1.65 -1.64 2.11
CA ALA A 75 0.44 -2.11 2.78
C ALA A 75 0.71 -2.71 4.17
N PHE A 76 1.84 -3.39 4.37
CA PHE A 76 2.21 -3.99 5.65
C PHE A 76 2.93 -3.04 6.61
N LEU A 77 3.54 -1.96 6.09
CA LEU A 77 4.47 -1.15 6.87
C LEU A 77 3.93 0.23 7.26
N HIS A 78 3.04 0.85 6.46
CA HIS A 78 2.65 2.26 6.64
C HIS A 78 2.11 2.57 8.04
N ASP A 79 1.28 1.69 8.60
CA ASP A 79 0.68 1.83 9.94
C ASP A 79 1.35 0.97 11.03
N SER A 80 2.44 0.26 10.70
CA SER A 80 3.11 -0.71 11.60
C SER A 80 3.66 -0.10 12.90
N GLN A 81 3.90 1.21 12.92
CA GLN A 81 4.50 1.93 14.05
C GLN A 81 3.54 2.92 14.72
N ARG A 82 2.23 2.67 14.63
CA ARG A 82 1.24 3.45 15.39
C ARG A 82 1.28 3.10 16.86
N PHE A 83 1.06 4.12 17.71
CA PHE A 83 1.00 3.97 19.16
C PHE A 83 -0.43 3.90 19.70
N HIS A 84 -1.41 4.44 18.96
CA HIS A 84 -2.83 4.40 19.28
C HIS A 84 -3.68 4.61 18.03
N ASP A 85 -4.97 4.30 18.10
CA ASP A 85 -5.91 4.42 16.97
C ASP A 85 -6.34 5.86 16.66
N GLY A 86 -6.07 6.79 17.55
CA GLY A 86 -6.36 8.21 17.36
C GLY A 86 -5.32 8.95 16.50
N THR A 87 -5.24 10.27 16.69
CA THR A 87 -4.30 11.11 15.93
C THR A 87 -2.87 10.89 16.39
N ASP A 88 -2.09 10.18 15.62
CA ASP A 88 -0.68 9.89 15.82
C ASP A 88 0.13 10.49 14.65
N ARG A 89 0.57 11.74 14.78
CA ARG A 89 1.20 12.49 13.68
C ARG A 89 2.55 11.92 13.25
N GLU A 90 3.27 11.27 14.14
CA GLU A 90 4.64 10.80 13.90
C GLU A 90 4.69 9.33 13.44
N HIS A 91 3.54 8.64 13.32
CA HIS A 91 3.54 7.22 12.99
C HIS A 91 4.18 6.94 11.61
N GLY A 92 3.92 7.79 10.61
CA GLY A 92 4.52 7.66 9.28
C GLY A 92 6.04 7.82 9.30
N ALA A 93 6.56 8.79 10.09
CA ALA A 93 8.00 8.97 10.24
C ALA A 93 8.65 7.74 10.90
N ARG A 94 8.08 7.26 12.02
CA ARG A 94 8.57 6.05 12.70
C ARG A 94 8.51 4.81 11.83
N ALA A 95 7.43 4.64 11.07
CA ALA A 95 7.28 3.52 10.16
C ALA A 95 8.28 3.58 8.98
N ALA A 96 8.62 4.76 8.49
CA ALA A 96 9.65 4.92 7.47
C ALA A 96 11.05 4.56 8.01
N ASP A 97 11.41 5.02 9.21
CA ASP A 97 12.68 4.68 9.84
C ASP A 97 12.79 3.16 10.08
N TYR A 98 11.71 2.55 10.57
CA TYR A 98 11.60 1.10 10.70
C TYR A 98 11.71 0.35 9.35
N THR A 99 11.14 0.89 8.29
CA THR A 99 11.27 0.33 6.93
C THR A 99 12.73 0.31 6.47
N LEU A 100 13.50 1.36 6.75
CA LEU A 100 14.93 1.44 6.42
C LEU A 100 15.76 0.39 7.20
N GLU A 101 15.41 0.14 8.46
CA GLU A 101 16.05 -0.91 9.27
C GLU A 101 15.73 -2.30 8.71
N LEU A 102 14.47 -2.60 8.45
CA LEU A 102 14.02 -3.88 7.91
C LEU A 102 14.60 -4.19 6.53
N ASN A 103 14.89 -3.19 5.69
CA ASN A 103 15.45 -3.45 4.37
C ASN A 103 16.83 -4.10 4.43
N ARG A 104 17.59 -3.82 5.47
CA ARG A 104 18.93 -4.42 5.67
C ARG A 104 18.85 -5.92 5.98
N GLU A 105 17.73 -6.36 6.55
CA GLU A 105 17.58 -7.70 7.09
C GLU A 105 16.63 -8.58 6.27
N VAL A 106 15.53 -8.03 5.76
CA VAL A 106 14.39 -8.83 5.27
C VAL A 106 13.85 -8.39 3.90
N LEU A 107 13.71 -7.07 3.64
CA LEU A 107 12.94 -6.62 2.47
C LEU A 107 13.70 -6.79 1.16
N ALA A 108 15.02 -6.61 1.19
CA ALA A 108 15.94 -6.74 0.04
C ALA A 108 15.52 -5.93 -1.20
N LEU A 109 14.91 -4.74 -0.98
CA LEU A 109 14.61 -3.81 -2.06
C LEU A 109 15.91 -3.21 -2.61
N ASP A 110 15.91 -2.93 -3.91
CA ASP A 110 16.91 -2.07 -4.51
C ASP A 110 16.77 -0.63 -3.98
N ARG A 111 17.82 0.17 -4.18
CA ARG A 111 17.86 1.54 -3.64
C ARG A 111 16.68 2.40 -4.12
N PRO A 112 16.31 2.44 -5.42
CA PRO A 112 15.15 3.22 -5.87
C PRO A 112 13.83 2.76 -5.24
N GLY A 113 13.61 1.45 -5.10
CA GLY A 113 12.41 0.92 -4.47
C GLY A 113 12.33 1.28 -2.98
N LEU A 114 13.48 1.22 -2.27
CA LEU A 114 13.54 1.61 -0.87
C LEU A 114 13.25 3.10 -0.67
N GLU A 115 13.78 3.97 -1.53
CA GLU A 115 13.54 5.41 -1.49
C GLU A 115 12.05 5.72 -1.71
N LEU A 116 11.40 5.07 -2.69
CA LEU A 116 9.97 5.20 -2.94
C LEU A 116 9.14 4.71 -1.75
N LEU A 117 9.47 3.54 -1.20
CA LEU A 117 8.75 2.96 -0.07
C LEU A 117 8.86 3.83 1.18
N ALA A 118 10.07 4.25 1.55
CA ALA A 118 10.29 5.09 2.72
C ALA A 118 9.57 6.44 2.59
N TYR A 119 9.58 7.04 1.41
CA TYR A 119 8.84 8.27 1.13
C TYR A 119 7.33 8.07 1.22
N ALA A 120 6.80 7.02 0.57
CA ALA A 120 5.38 6.71 0.61
C ALA A 120 4.89 6.49 2.05
N VAL A 121 5.61 5.68 2.85
CA VAL A 121 5.29 5.38 4.25
C VAL A 121 5.34 6.65 5.11
N ARG A 122 6.38 7.48 4.96
CA ARG A 122 6.56 8.70 5.75
C ARG A 122 5.40 9.68 5.58
N HIS A 123 4.94 9.86 4.36
CA HIS A 123 4.02 10.93 3.97
C HIS A 123 2.58 10.48 3.69
N HIS A 124 2.22 9.23 3.98
CA HIS A 124 0.89 8.70 3.58
C HIS A 124 -0.28 9.45 4.21
N SER A 125 -0.11 10.04 5.39
CA SER A 125 -1.15 10.80 6.10
C SER A 125 -1.08 12.33 5.92
N ASP A 126 -0.11 12.87 5.16
CA ASP A 126 0.10 14.32 5.01
C ASP A 126 -0.88 15.00 4.04
N GLY A 127 -1.66 14.22 3.30
CA GLY A 127 -2.64 14.74 2.35
C GLY A 127 -2.04 15.23 1.03
N LEU A 128 -0.79 14.89 0.73
CA LEU A 128 -0.14 15.18 -0.54
C LEU A 128 -0.83 14.49 -1.71
N LEU A 129 -0.74 15.08 -2.91
CA LEU A 129 -1.35 14.54 -4.14
C LEU A 129 -0.33 14.33 -5.27
N GLU A 130 0.82 14.98 -5.21
CA GLU A 130 1.86 14.95 -6.26
C GLU A 130 3.09 14.17 -5.78
N ALA A 131 3.42 13.09 -6.48
CA ALA A 131 4.59 12.26 -6.26
C ALA A 131 4.82 11.31 -7.45
N ASP A 132 5.83 10.41 -7.36
CA ASP A 132 5.98 9.28 -8.27
C ASP A 132 4.70 8.42 -8.28
N ILE A 133 4.39 7.81 -9.41
CA ILE A 133 3.16 7.01 -9.59
C ILE A 133 3.06 5.87 -8.57
N THR A 134 4.18 5.28 -8.15
CA THR A 134 4.21 4.23 -7.14
C THR A 134 3.79 4.76 -5.77
N VAL A 135 4.29 5.94 -5.40
CA VAL A 135 3.95 6.62 -4.14
C VAL A 135 2.47 7.02 -4.13
N GLN A 136 1.99 7.61 -5.23
CA GLN A 136 0.58 7.98 -5.39
C GLN A 136 -0.34 6.76 -5.26
N THR A 137 0.04 5.63 -5.87
CA THR A 137 -0.71 4.37 -5.77
C THR A 137 -0.75 3.84 -4.33
N CYS A 138 0.34 3.95 -3.57
CA CYS A 138 0.38 3.62 -2.15
C CYS A 138 -0.59 4.47 -1.34
N TRP A 139 -0.56 5.78 -1.50
CA TRP A 139 -1.42 6.71 -0.78
C TRP A 139 -2.90 6.50 -1.09
N ASP A 140 -3.23 6.28 -2.36
CA ASP A 140 -4.61 6.02 -2.77
C ASP A 140 -5.11 4.68 -2.27
N ALA A 141 -4.26 3.66 -2.21
CA ALA A 141 -4.62 2.35 -1.67
C ALA A 141 -5.12 2.43 -0.22
N ASP A 142 -4.49 3.28 0.62
CA ASP A 142 -4.93 3.55 1.99
C ASP A 142 -6.19 4.42 2.02
N ARG A 143 -6.23 5.51 1.22
CA ARG A 143 -7.39 6.41 1.16
C ARG A 143 -8.66 5.73 0.71
N LEU A 144 -8.58 4.73 -0.15
CA LEU A 144 -9.71 3.91 -0.59
C LEU A 144 -10.30 3.06 0.56
N ASP A 145 -9.56 2.86 1.65
CA ASP A 145 -10.02 2.08 2.82
C ASP A 145 -10.56 2.95 3.97
N LEU A 146 -10.78 4.25 3.75
CA LEU A 146 -11.26 5.19 4.79
C LEU A 146 -12.64 4.87 5.36
N GLY A 147 -13.45 4.03 4.70
CA GLY A 147 -14.74 3.56 5.23
C GLY A 147 -14.58 2.84 6.59
N ARG A 148 -13.43 2.18 6.86
CA ARG A 148 -13.13 1.54 8.14
C ARG A 148 -13.19 2.48 9.35
N VAL A 149 -12.97 3.78 9.11
CA VAL A 149 -13.03 4.84 10.12
C VAL A 149 -14.23 5.77 9.92
N GLY A 150 -15.27 5.31 9.21
CA GLY A 150 -16.52 6.04 8.98
C GLY A 150 -16.40 7.21 8.01
N LYS A 151 -15.36 7.26 7.17
CA LYS A 151 -15.16 8.33 6.19
C LYS A 151 -15.34 7.80 4.76
N THR A 152 -16.06 8.54 3.93
CA THR A 152 -16.16 8.25 2.49
C THR A 152 -14.93 8.81 1.78
N PRO A 153 -14.21 8.01 0.97
CA PRO A 153 -13.13 8.50 0.13
C PRO A 153 -13.65 9.59 -0.83
N ARG A 154 -12.91 10.68 -0.97
CA ARG A 154 -13.30 11.81 -1.83
C ARG A 154 -12.43 11.85 -3.06
N VAL A 155 -13.02 11.87 -4.25
CA VAL A 155 -12.34 11.80 -5.55
C VAL A 155 -11.24 12.87 -5.69
N GLU A 156 -11.51 14.10 -5.20
CA GLU A 156 -10.55 15.21 -5.23
C GLU A 156 -9.35 15.04 -4.30
N LYS A 157 -9.35 14.00 -3.45
CA LYS A 157 -8.25 13.62 -2.55
C LYS A 157 -7.50 12.38 -3.03
N LEU A 158 -7.87 11.84 -4.17
CA LEU A 158 -7.17 10.72 -4.79
C LEU A 158 -6.17 11.23 -5.84
N CYS A 159 -5.04 10.55 -5.99
CA CYS A 159 -3.94 10.97 -6.85
C CYS A 159 -4.09 10.41 -8.27
N THR A 160 -4.43 9.12 -8.37
CA THR A 160 -4.39 8.35 -9.61
C THR A 160 -5.75 8.27 -10.30
N GLU A 161 -5.76 8.08 -11.61
CA GLU A 161 -6.99 7.88 -12.38
C GLU A 161 -7.69 6.58 -11.98
N GLU A 162 -6.91 5.53 -11.71
CA GLU A 162 -7.44 4.22 -11.30
C GLU A 162 -8.18 4.31 -9.96
N ALA A 163 -7.67 5.10 -8.99
CA ALA A 163 -8.34 5.28 -7.70
C ALA A 163 -9.63 6.10 -7.84
N ARG A 164 -9.71 6.96 -8.85
CA ARG A 164 -10.91 7.77 -9.17
C ARG A 164 -11.94 7.01 -9.98
N ASP A 165 -11.61 5.82 -10.50
CA ASP A 165 -12.57 4.97 -11.22
C ASP A 165 -13.74 4.62 -10.31
N PRO A 166 -15.00 4.92 -10.70
CA PRO A 166 -16.15 4.74 -9.84
C PRO A 166 -16.41 3.29 -9.45
N VAL A 167 -15.99 2.34 -10.28
CA VAL A 167 -16.17 0.90 -9.99
C VAL A 167 -15.18 0.46 -8.89
N LEU A 168 -13.91 0.83 -9.01
CA LEU A 168 -12.91 0.51 -7.99
C LEU A 168 -13.24 1.23 -6.68
N LEU A 169 -13.61 2.49 -6.74
CA LEU A 169 -13.98 3.31 -5.58
C LEU A 169 -15.14 2.70 -4.79
N ASP A 170 -16.23 2.33 -5.46
CA ASP A 170 -17.40 1.69 -4.84
C ASP A 170 -17.03 0.32 -4.23
N LEU A 171 -16.30 -0.53 -4.97
CA LEU A 171 -15.87 -1.84 -4.49
C LEU A 171 -14.94 -1.73 -3.25
N ALA A 172 -14.00 -0.80 -3.25
CA ALA A 172 -13.09 -0.57 -2.14
C ALA A 172 -13.86 -0.05 -0.91
N TYR A 173 -14.73 0.94 -1.10
CA TYR A 173 -15.56 1.48 -0.03
C TYR A 173 -16.44 0.42 0.62
N ARG A 174 -17.18 -0.38 -0.17
CA ARG A 174 -18.01 -1.47 0.39
C ARG A 174 -17.20 -2.51 1.16
N ARG A 175 -15.96 -2.79 0.74
CA ARG A 175 -15.07 -3.70 1.49
C ARG A 175 -14.63 -3.10 2.81
N SER A 176 -14.32 -1.81 2.83
CA SER A 176 -13.89 -1.10 4.03
C SER A 176 -14.94 -1.05 5.13
N LEU A 177 -16.22 -1.21 4.78
CA LEU A 177 -17.34 -1.24 5.73
C LEU A 177 -17.57 -2.61 6.39
N LYS A 178 -16.94 -3.68 5.89
CA LYS A 178 -17.20 -5.04 6.38
C LYS A 178 -16.33 -5.47 7.57
N GLY A 179 -15.49 -4.58 8.08
CA GLY A 179 -14.64 -4.82 9.26
C GLY A 179 -13.40 -5.63 8.93
#